data_63d2059b3b2dd3cd1d1a6e6cfa7ad048
#
_entry.id   63d2059b3b2dd3cd1d1a6e6cfa7ad048
#
_cell.length_a   1.000
_cell.length_b   1.000
_cell.length_c   1.000
_cell.angle_alpha   90.00
_cell.angle_beta   90.00
_cell.angle_gamma   90.00
#
_symmetry.space_group_name_H-M   'P 1'
#
loop_
_entity.id
_entity.type
_entity.pdbx_description
1 polymer ?
#
loop_
_entity_poly.entity_id
_entity_poly.type
_entity_poly.pdbx_seq_one_letter_code
_entity_poly.pdbx_strand_id
1 'polypeptide(L)'
;MPNWCTTNYIARGDAKDIKAFANVINEMPNLLSNGKSSFSRLWLGNFYAAIKGISNLEDIKQLDLELDLELRGEFSLPGAVAMLCGDFSDPEEVFELDDDNTFRFSIVSAWDRSLDIENLILEAYPSIELFWSTTDEFGNFHYTHNPDRKEALTAVNLSIESENGCLRGDYVPDDIDMKRFRNDVKEYCPDLDIPEGANFDWVAKNFKACLEKWIDQNRDVREGSYCNIYEFI
;
A
#
# COMPACT_ATOMS: atom_id res chain seq x y z
N MET A 1 -10.39 16.17 7.95
CA MET A 1 -9.10 15.75 7.39
C MET A 1 -9.39 14.52 6.55
N PRO A 2 -8.72 14.30 5.43
CA PRO A 2 -8.85 13.06 4.71
C PRO A 2 -8.31 11.90 5.56
N ASN A 3 -8.89 10.72 5.39
CA ASN A 3 -8.27 9.47 5.80
C ASN A 3 -7.22 9.14 4.73
N TRP A 4 -5.95 9.09 5.10
CA TRP A 4 -4.89 8.79 4.14
C TRP A 4 -4.70 7.30 3.96
N CYS A 5 -4.55 6.90 2.72
CA CYS A 5 -4.29 5.52 2.35
C CYS A 5 -2.90 5.40 1.75
N THR A 6 -2.17 4.39 2.15
CA THR A 6 -0.91 4.01 1.52
C THR A 6 -1.12 2.75 0.70
N THR A 7 -0.84 2.85 -0.58
CA THR A 7 -0.86 1.71 -1.49
C THR A 7 0.55 1.42 -1.96
N ASN A 8 1.03 0.22 -1.66
CA ASN A 8 2.31 -0.28 -2.14
C ASN A 8 2.09 -1.04 -3.44
N TYR A 9 2.82 -0.69 -4.47
CA TYR A 9 2.71 -1.26 -5.81
C TYR A 9 3.97 -2.01 -6.22
N ILE A 10 3.74 -3.06 -6.99
CA ILE A 10 4.75 -3.71 -7.83
C ILE A 10 4.22 -3.65 -9.26
N ALA A 11 4.93 -2.94 -10.13
CA ALA A 11 4.67 -2.92 -11.56
C ALA A 11 5.59 -3.93 -12.25
N ARG A 12 5.02 -4.83 -13.06
CA ARG A 12 5.77 -5.75 -13.92
C ARG A 12 5.36 -5.56 -15.36
N GLY A 13 6.34 -5.66 -16.26
CA GLY A 13 6.08 -5.49 -17.69
C GLY A 13 7.33 -5.59 -18.54
N ASP A 14 7.22 -5.15 -19.78
CA ASP A 14 8.38 -5.04 -20.66
C ASP A 14 9.35 -3.98 -20.13
N ALA A 15 10.66 -4.26 -20.21
CA ALA A 15 11.72 -3.35 -19.72
C ALA A 15 11.60 -1.92 -20.27
N LYS A 16 11.08 -1.77 -21.50
CA LYS A 16 10.86 -0.45 -22.12
C LYS A 16 9.81 0.35 -21.36
N ASP A 17 8.66 -0.26 -21.06
CA ASP A 17 7.53 0.41 -20.41
C ASP A 17 7.84 0.67 -18.93
N ILE A 18 8.48 -0.29 -18.24
CA ILE A 18 8.91 -0.13 -16.86
C ILE A 18 9.91 1.02 -16.71
N LYS A 19 10.94 1.09 -17.58
CA LYS A 19 11.90 2.19 -17.57
C LYS A 19 11.27 3.54 -17.92
N ALA A 20 10.35 3.56 -18.88
CA ALA A 20 9.65 4.79 -19.26
C ALA A 20 8.77 5.31 -18.11
N PHE A 21 8.06 4.42 -17.42
CA PHE A 21 7.23 4.75 -16.27
C PHE A 21 8.07 5.29 -15.10
N ALA A 22 9.12 4.57 -14.69
CA ALA A 22 10.02 5.01 -13.61
C ALA A 22 10.68 6.36 -13.92
N ASN A 23 11.09 6.58 -15.19
CA ASN A 23 11.67 7.84 -15.61
C ASN A 23 10.69 9.02 -15.48
N VAL A 24 9.42 8.83 -15.82
CA VAL A 24 8.42 9.91 -15.64
C VAL A 24 8.30 10.30 -14.17
N ILE A 25 8.25 9.34 -13.24
CA ILE A 25 8.20 9.65 -11.81
C ILE A 25 9.46 10.39 -11.37
N ASN A 26 10.65 9.91 -11.74
CA ASN A 26 11.92 10.53 -11.38
C ASN A 26 12.13 11.93 -11.99
N GLU A 27 11.51 12.21 -13.15
CA GLU A 27 11.58 13.52 -13.79
C GLU A 27 10.51 14.51 -13.29
N MET A 28 9.46 14.05 -12.60
CA MET A 28 8.39 14.93 -12.09
C MET A 28 8.91 16.12 -11.28
N PRO A 29 9.92 15.96 -10.39
CA PRO A 29 10.48 17.10 -9.65
C PRO A 29 11.04 18.20 -10.54
N ASN A 30 11.51 17.86 -11.75
CA ASN A 30 12.11 18.78 -12.70
C ASN A 30 11.07 19.49 -13.59
N LEU A 31 9.91 18.85 -13.84
CA LEU A 31 8.87 19.39 -14.72
C LEU A 31 8.23 20.67 -14.17
N LEU A 32 8.29 20.90 -12.87
CA LEU A 32 7.69 22.03 -12.18
C LEU A 32 8.67 23.12 -11.76
N SER A 33 9.90 23.11 -12.25
CA SER A 33 10.94 24.08 -11.90
C SER A 33 10.55 25.55 -12.13
N ASN A 34 9.46 25.83 -12.82
CA ASN A 34 8.99 27.15 -13.19
C ASN A 34 7.84 27.72 -12.35
N GLY A 35 7.34 27.04 -11.33
CA GLY A 35 6.14 27.56 -10.70
C GLY A 35 5.90 27.14 -9.27
N LYS A 36 5.65 28.03 -8.44
CA LYS A 36 5.06 28.05 -7.12
C LYS A 36 3.86 27.11 -6.96
N SER A 37 4.09 25.78 -7.10
CA SER A 37 3.08 24.81 -6.72
C SER A 37 3.04 24.74 -5.19
N SER A 38 1.86 24.82 -4.61
CA SER A 38 1.61 24.50 -3.21
C SER A 38 1.52 23.00 -2.94
N PHE A 39 1.73 22.18 -3.99
CA PHE A 39 1.68 20.74 -3.94
C PHE A 39 3.10 20.16 -3.95
N SER A 40 3.23 18.95 -3.45
CA SER A 40 4.44 18.15 -3.54
C SER A 40 4.93 18.01 -5.00
N ARG A 41 6.25 17.87 -5.18
CA ARG A 41 6.83 17.62 -6.50
C ARG A 41 6.39 16.27 -7.07
N LEU A 42 6.08 15.31 -6.21
CA LEU A 42 5.60 13.97 -6.54
C LEU A 42 4.07 13.86 -6.54
N TRP A 43 3.35 15.00 -6.56
CA TRP A 43 1.91 15.02 -6.59
C TRP A 43 1.34 14.28 -7.81
N LEU A 44 0.28 13.51 -7.59
CA LEU A 44 -0.38 12.70 -8.64
C LEU A 44 -0.84 13.53 -9.85
N GLY A 45 -1.26 14.78 -9.62
CA GLY A 45 -1.60 15.71 -10.69
C GLY A 45 -0.42 16.05 -11.61
N ASN A 46 0.81 16.06 -11.10
CA ASN A 46 2.00 16.28 -11.92
C ASN A 46 2.27 15.09 -12.84
N PHE A 47 2.07 13.87 -12.33
CA PHE A 47 2.15 12.67 -13.14
C PHE A 47 1.09 12.66 -14.23
N TYR A 48 -0.16 12.97 -13.87
CA TYR A 48 -1.26 13.10 -14.84
C TYR A 48 -0.92 14.09 -15.96
N ALA A 49 -0.42 15.26 -15.58
CA ALA A 49 0.00 16.28 -16.53
C ALA A 49 1.13 15.80 -17.47
N ALA A 50 2.13 15.13 -16.91
CA ALA A 50 3.26 14.62 -17.68
C ALA A 50 2.80 13.61 -18.74
N ILE A 51 1.92 12.67 -18.38
CA ILE A 51 1.39 11.65 -19.29
C ILE A 51 0.46 12.27 -20.37
N LYS A 52 -0.41 13.20 -19.98
CA LYS A 52 -1.37 13.83 -20.91
C LYS A 52 -0.79 15.04 -21.67
N GLY A 53 0.47 15.41 -21.42
CA GLY A 53 1.12 16.54 -22.11
C GLY A 53 0.57 17.92 -21.72
N ILE A 54 0.05 18.05 -20.50
CA ILE A 54 -0.50 19.30 -19.96
C ILE A 54 0.62 20.11 -19.34
N SER A 55 0.81 21.36 -19.77
CA SER A 55 1.89 22.22 -19.28
C SER A 55 1.47 23.30 -18.30
N ASN A 56 0.16 23.50 -18.10
CA ASN A 56 -0.37 24.53 -17.22
C ASN A 56 -1.05 23.91 -16.00
N LEU A 57 -0.59 24.26 -14.81
CA LEU A 57 -1.09 23.72 -13.55
C LEU A 57 -2.57 24.07 -13.28
N GLU A 58 -3.04 25.23 -13.72
CA GLU A 58 -4.44 25.63 -13.55
C GLU A 58 -5.38 24.74 -14.39
N ASP A 59 -4.93 24.28 -15.56
CA ASP A 59 -5.69 23.36 -16.40
C ASP A 59 -5.86 22.00 -15.69
N ILE A 60 -4.85 21.56 -14.92
CA ILE A 60 -4.93 20.32 -14.16
C ILE A 60 -5.94 20.44 -13.01
N LYS A 61 -5.92 21.55 -12.28
CA LYS A 61 -6.86 21.81 -11.20
C LYS A 61 -8.30 21.91 -11.71
N GLN A 62 -8.49 22.48 -12.87
CA GLN A 62 -9.80 22.57 -13.51
C GLN A 62 -10.27 21.18 -13.96
N LEU A 63 -9.41 20.36 -14.53
CA LEU A 63 -9.72 18.97 -14.90
C LEU A 63 -10.04 18.11 -13.68
N ASP A 64 -9.30 18.23 -12.57
CA ASP A 64 -9.56 17.55 -11.31
C ASP A 64 -10.98 17.84 -10.80
N LEU A 65 -11.43 19.10 -10.91
CA LEU A 65 -12.78 19.51 -10.54
C LEU A 65 -13.86 19.08 -11.54
N GLU A 66 -13.58 19.15 -12.84
CA GLU A 66 -14.55 18.85 -13.90
C GLU A 66 -14.76 17.36 -14.12
N LEU A 67 -13.72 16.56 -13.93
CA LEU A 67 -13.73 15.12 -14.17
C LEU A 67 -13.83 14.30 -12.87
N ASP A 68 -13.91 14.98 -11.70
CA ASP A 68 -13.92 14.34 -10.38
C ASP A 68 -12.74 13.36 -10.20
N LEU A 69 -11.57 13.75 -10.71
CA LEU A 69 -10.36 12.95 -10.65
C LEU A 69 -9.83 12.88 -9.21
N GLU A 70 -9.46 11.72 -8.75
CA GLU A 70 -8.84 11.53 -7.44
C GLU A 70 -7.33 11.75 -7.50
N LEU A 71 -6.90 13.02 -7.67
CA LEU A 71 -5.49 13.40 -7.72
C LEU A 71 -4.94 13.87 -6.35
N ARG A 72 -5.67 13.63 -5.26
CA ARG A 72 -5.25 14.00 -3.90
C ARG A 72 -4.29 12.96 -3.33
N GLY A 73 -3.02 13.13 -3.66
CA GLY A 73 -1.98 12.22 -3.19
C GLY A 73 -0.66 12.45 -3.89
N GLU A 74 0.31 11.63 -3.56
CA GLU A 74 1.65 11.70 -4.14
C GLU A 74 2.31 10.32 -4.23
N PHE A 75 3.28 10.21 -5.13
CA PHE A 75 4.18 9.07 -5.16
C PHE A 75 5.14 9.13 -3.97
N SER A 76 5.52 7.97 -3.47
CA SER A 76 6.49 7.81 -2.40
C SER A 76 7.31 6.54 -2.60
N LEU A 77 8.43 6.43 -1.89
CA LEU A 77 9.26 5.23 -1.90
C LEU A 77 8.50 4.02 -1.35
N PRO A 78 8.87 2.79 -1.76
CA PRO A 78 8.25 1.58 -1.26
C PRO A 78 8.32 1.48 0.27
N GLY A 79 7.19 1.08 0.88
CA GLY A 79 7.10 0.94 2.33
C GLY A 79 6.85 2.26 3.08
N ALA A 80 6.62 3.36 2.36
CA ALA A 80 6.16 4.59 3.00
C ALA A 80 4.86 4.34 3.79
N VAL A 81 4.75 5.02 4.90
CA VAL A 81 3.54 5.01 5.74
C VAL A 81 2.94 6.39 5.71
N ALA A 82 1.64 6.48 5.48
CA ALA A 82 0.91 7.74 5.55
C ALA A 82 1.14 8.43 6.90
N MET A 83 1.60 9.67 6.88
CA MET A 83 1.78 10.48 8.08
C MET A 83 0.67 11.51 8.21
N LEU A 84 0.17 11.69 9.43
CA LEU A 84 -0.92 12.61 9.76
C LEU A 84 -0.65 14.09 9.46
N CYS A 85 0.61 14.48 9.36
CA CYS A 85 1.03 15.87 9.10
C CYS A 85 2.45 15.88 8.55
N GLY A 86 2.66 16.38 7.35
CA GLY A 86 3.99 16.67 6.85
C GLY A 86 4.10 16.62 5.34
N ASP A 87 5.23 17.03 4.86
CA ASP A 87 5.67 16.72 3.49
C ASP A 87 5.97 15.23 3.43
N PHE A 88 5.24 14.51 2.61
CA PHE A 88 5.39 13.06 2.43
C PHE A 88 6.59 12.71 1.56
N SER A 89 7.05 13.63 0.73
CA SER A 89 8.15 13.41 -0.21
C SER A 89 9.40 14.19 0.18
N ASP A 90 10.54 13.48 0.21
CA ASP A 90 11.84 14.13 0.17
C ASP A 90 12.10 14.55 -1.29
N PRO A 91 12.48 15.81 -1.56
CA PRO A 91 12.81 16.25 -2.90
C PRO A 91 14.01 15.50 -3.54
N GLU A 92 14.74 14.73 -2.76
CA GLU A 92 15.87 13.90 -3.21
C GLU A 92 15.50 12.42 -3.36
N GLU A 93 14.21 12.03 -3.15
CA GLU A 93 13.78 10.65 -3.39
C GLU A 93 14.05 10.24 -4.85
N VAL A 94 14.76 9.15 -5.02
CA VAL A 94 15.03 8.53 -6.32
C VAL A 94 14.42 7.14 -6.34
N PHE A 95 13.53 6.91 -7.30
CA PHE A 95 12.89 5.62 -7.48
C PHE A 95 13.78 4.72 -8.35
N GLU A 96 14.31 3.69 -7.73
CA GLU A 96 15.17 2.71 -8.40
C GLU A 96 14.35 1.51 -8.88
N LEU A 97 14.80 0.89 -9.98
CA LEU A 97 14.22 -0.36 -10.47
C LEU A 97 14.76 -1.54 -9.63
N ASP A 98 13.89 -2.49 -9.31
CA ASP A 98 14.32 -3.76 -8.71
C ASP A 98 15.14 -4.59 -9.72
N ASP A 99 14.65 -4.64 -10.95
CA ASP A 99 15.27 -5.24 -12.12
C ASP A 99 14.75 -4.58 -13.41
N ASP A 100 15.16 -5.07 -14.58
CA ASP A 100 14.75 -4.50 -15.87
C ASP A 100 13.23 -4.53 -16.12
N ASN A 101 12.50 -5.43 -15.46
CA ASN A 101 11.10 -5.71 -15.70
C ASN A 101 10.21 -5.44 -14.49
N THR A 102 10.78 -4.96 -13.37
CA THR A 102 10.08 -4.77 -12.10
C THR A 102 10.41 -3.42 -11.50
N PHE A 103 9.37 -2.70 -11.11
CA PHE A 103 9.46 -1.41 -10.44
C PHE A 103 8.53 -1.35 -9.23
N ARG A 104 9.07 -0.95 -8.08
CA ARG A 104 8.32 -0.78 -6.82
C ARG A 104 8.17 0.68 -6.52
N PHE A 105 6.96 1.06 -6.12
CA PHE A 105 6.63 2.41 -5.66
C PHE A 105 5.44 2.35 -4.71
N SER A 106 5.19 3.45 -4.02
CA SER A 106 3.99 3.62 -3.21
C SER A 106 3.24 4.87 -3.66
N ILE A 107 1.95 4.89 -3.41
CA ILE A 107 1.11 6.09 -3.52
C ILE A 107 0.45 6.31 -2.17
N VAL A 108 0.57 7.52 -1.66
CA VAL A 108 -0.21 8.01 -0.52
C VAL A 108 -1.34 8.86 -1.08
N SER A 109 -2.59 8.44 -0.88
CA SER A 109 -3.78 9.10 -1.44
C SER A 109 -4.85 9.32 -0.38
N ALA A 110 -5.74 10.28 -0.63
CA ALA A 110 -6.85 10.59 0.27
C ALA A 110 -8.00 9.60 0.04
N TRP A 111 -8.53 9.06 1.13
CA TRP A 111 -9.73 8.21 1.23
C TRP A 111 -9.60 6.77 0.74
N ASP A 112 -8.98 6.54 -0.41
CA ASP A 112 -8.81 5.24 -1.03
C ASP A 112 -7.59 5.27 -1.96
N ARG A 113 -7.24 4.15 -2.58
CA ARG A 113 -6.24 4.08 -3.64
C ARG A 113 -6.69 4.88 -4.87
N SER A 114 -5.76 5.49 -5.58
CA SER A 114 -6.05 6.32 -6.75
C SER A 114 -6.27 5.48 -8.01
N LEU A 115 -7.53 5.09 -8.27
CA LEU A 115 -7.92 4.34 -9.46
C LEU A 115 -7.63 5.08 -10.76
N ASP A 116 -7.77 6.41 -10.77
CA ASP A 116 -7.49 7.22 -11.97
C ASP A 116 -6.02 7.16 -12.37
N ILE A 117 -5.11 7.12 -11.39
CA ILE A 117 -3.67 6.97 -11.65
C ILE A 117 -3.34 5.55 -12.09
N GLU A 118 -3.94 4.53 -11.49
CA GLU A 118 -3.78 3.15 -11.95
C GLU A 118 -4.20 2.99 -13.42
N ASN A 119 -5.40 3.48 -13.76
CA ASN A 119 -5.91 3.42 -15.12
C ASN A 119 -5.01 4.20 -16.09
N LEU A 120 -4.50 5.35 -15.68
CA LEU A 120 -3.59 6.15 -16.47
C LEU A 120 -2.25 5.43 -16.73
N ILE A 121 -1.70 4.74 -15.73
CA ILE A 121 -0.49 3.92 -15.89
C ILE A 121 -0.74 2.81 -16.90
N LEU A 122 -1.83 2.05 -16.73
CA LEU A 122 -2.17 0.93 -17.61
C LEU A 122 -2.49 1.37 -19.05
N GLU A 123 -3.11 2.54 -19.22
CA GLU A 123 -3.35 3.14 -20.55
C GLU A 123 -2.05 3.58 -21.22
N ALA A 124 -1.15 4.24 -20.48
CA ALA A 124 0.09 4.79 -21.03
C ALA A 124 1.16 3.71 -21.28
N TYR A 125 1.14 2.62 -20.50
CA TYR A 125 2.12 1.54 -20.52
C TYR A 125 1.43 0.17 -20.60
N PRO A 126 0.95 -0.25 -21.76
CA PRO A 126 0.05 -1.41 -21.89
C PRO A 126 0.66 -2.77 -21.53
N SER A 127 1.99 -2.88 -21.43
CA SER A 127 2.64 -4.12 -20.97
C SER A 127 2.69 -4.24 -19.44
N ILE A 128 2.35 -3.16 -18.71
CA ILE A 128 2.44 -3.15 -17.25
C ILE A 128 1.24 -3.88 -16.64
N GLU A 129 1.54 -4.77 -15.72
CA GLU A 129 0.62 -5.37 -14.76
C GLU A 129 0.93 -4.80 -13.37
N LEU A 130 -0.09 -4.35 -12.66
CA LEU A 130 0.04 -3.78 -11.32
C LEU A 130 -0.43 -4.78 -10.27
N PHE A 131 0.45 -5.07 -9.31
CA PHE A 131 0.14 -5.77 -8.08
C PHE A 131 0.20 -4.76 -6.95
N TRP A 132 -0.71 -4.83 -5.99
CA TRP A 132 -0.75 -3.85 -4.92
C TRP A 132 -1.32 -4.39 -3.61
N SER A 133 -0.95 -3.73 -2.53
CA SER A 133 -1.60 -3.82 -1.22
C SER A 133 -1.85 -2.41 -0.69
N THR A 134 -3.03 -2.16 -0.15
CA THR A 134 -3.42 -0.84 0.38
C THR A 134 -3.91 -0.94 1.81
N THR A 135 -3.62 0.09 2.59
CA THR A 135 -4.07 0.25 3.96
C THR A 135 -4.34 1.71 4.26
N ASP A 136 -5.29 2.00 5.14
CA ASP A 136 -5.49 3.35 5.65
C ASP A 136 -4.60 3.63 6.88
N GLU A 137 -4.45 4.91 7.24
CA GLU A 137 -3.62 5.36 8.35
C GLU A 137 -4.05 4.82 9.73
N PHE A 138 -5.31 4.44 9.86
CA PHE A 138 -5.87 3.90 11.11
C PHE A 138 -5.95 2.38 11.13
N GLY A 139 -5.60 1.70 10.02
CA GLY A 139 -5.73 0.25 9.90
C GLY A 139 -7.17 -0.24 9.88
N ASN A 140 -8.13 0.60 9.42
CA ASN A 140 -9.53 0.21 9.35
C ASN A 140 -9.82 -0.73 8.19
N PHE A 141 -9.00 -0.67 7.14
CA PHE A 141 -9.10 -1.58 6.02
C PHE A 141 -7.73 -1.94 5.44
N HIS A 142 -7.68 -3.09 4.83
CA HIS A 142 -6.55 -3.59 4.07
C HIS A 142 -7.09 -4.36 2.87
N TYR A 143 -6.62 -4.01 1.69
CA TYR A 143 -6.97 -4.70 0.45
C TYR A 143 -5.69 -5.06 -0.31
N THR A 144 -5.75 -6.12 -1.09
CA THR A 144 -4.65 -6.50 -1.97
C THR A 144 -5.16 -6.98 -3.32
N HIS A 145 -4.36 -6.76 -4.34
CA HIS A 145 -4.47 -7.40 -5.63
C HIS A 145 -3.14 -8.10 -5.93
N ASN A 146 -3.09 -9.37 -5.63
CA ASN A 146 -1.90 -10.20 -5.81
C ASN A 146 -2.34 -11.63 -6.20
N PRO A 147 -2.88 -11.80 -7.43
CA PRO A 147 -3.36 -13.08 -7.90
C PRO A 147 -2.28 -14.16 -7.76
N ASP A 148 -2.69 -15.31 -7.22
CA ASP A 148 -1.79 -16.45 -6.96
C ASP A 148 -0.60 -16.11 -6.03
N ARG A 149 -0.63 -14.97 -5.32
CA ARG A 149 0.44 -14.51 -4.43
C ARG A 149 1.83 -14.52 -5.06
N LYS A 150 1.90 -14.07 -6.30
CA LYS A 150 3.13 -14.06 -7.09
C LYS A 150 4.16 -13.05 -6.61
N GLU A 151 3.69 -12.02 -5.91
CA GLU A 151 4.53 -10.91 -5.50
C GLU A 151 4.72 -10.85 -3.98
N ALA A 152 5.86 -10.30 -3.56
CA ALA A 152 6.18 -10.07 -2.15
C ALA A 152 5.44 -8.82 -1.62
N LEU A 153 4.12 -8.92 -1.55
CA LEU A 153 3.22 -7.93 -0.94
C LEU A 153 2.65 -8.48 0.36
N THR A 154 2.33 -7.61 1.29
CA THR A 154 1.73 -8.00 2.56
C THR A 154 0.46 -8.82 2.31
N ALA A 155 0.44 -10.04 2.79
CA ALA A 155 -0.71 -10.95 2.68
C ALA A 155 -1.58 -10.95 3.93
N VAL A 156 -0.97 -10.70 5.09
CA VAL A 156 -1.66 -10.63 6.38
C VAL A 156 -1.11 -9.45 7.17
N ASN A 157 -2.00 -8.61 7.67
CA ASN A 157 -1.67 -7.61 8.69
C ASN A 157 -2.29 -8.05 10.01
N LEU A 158 -1.49 -8.07 11.05
CA LEU A 158 -1.90 -8.43 12.40
C LEU A 158 -1.70 -7.23 13.32
N SER A 159 -2.77 -6.78 13.97
CA SER A 159 -2.69 -5.78 15.03
C SER A 159 -3.43 -6.31 16.25
N ILE A 160 -2.69 -6.52 17.34
CA ILE A 160 -3.25 -6.93 18.65
C ILE A 160 -2.85 -5.86 19.65
N GLU A 161 -3.82 -5.19 20.23
CA GLU A 161 -3.61 -4.25 21.33
C GLU A 161 -4.12 -4.87 22.63
N SER A 162 -3.26 -4.88 23.64
CA SER A 162 -3.60 -5.36 24.98
C SER A 162 -3.00 -4.45 26.05
N GLU A 163 -3.40 -4.60 27.30
CA GLU A 163 -2.81 -3.88 28.45
C GLU A 163 -1.29 -4.12 28.58
N ASN A 164 -0.78 -5.22 28.03
CA ASN A 164 0.63 -5.60 28.09
C ASN A 164 1.44 -5.15 26.88
N GLY A 165 0.85 -4.45 25.92
CA GLY A 165 1.53 -3.94 24.73
C GLY A 165 0.73 -4.14 23.45
N CYS A 166 1.32 -3.71 22.35
CA CYS A 166 0.78 -3.81 21.00
C CYS A 166 1.69 -4.72 20.18
N LEU A 167 1.13 -5.78 19.58
CA LEU A 167 1.78 -6.54 18.54
C LEU A 167 1.24 -6.05 17.19
N ARG A 168 2.13 -5.59 16.33
CA ARG A 168 1.81 -5.29 14.94
C ARG A 168 2.75 -6.06 14.03
N GLY A 169 2.22 -6.73 13.03
CA GLY A 169 3.01 -7.48 12.09
C GLY A 169 2.38 -7.50 10.71
N ASP A 170 3.21 -7.18 9.72
CA ASP A 170 2.92 -7.41 8.32
C ASP A 170 3.64 -8.66 7.86
N TYR A 171 2.93 -9.55 7.20
CA TYR A 171 3.47 -10.84 6.77
C TYR A 171 3.32 -10.98 5.25
N VAL A 172 4.45 -11.19 4.60
CA VAL A 172 4.54 -11.46 3.17
C VAL A 172 4.42 -12.99 2.96
N PRO A 173 3.86 -13.47 1.84
CA PRO A 173 3.68 -14.89 1.59
C PRO A 173 5.00 -15.59 1.18
N ASP A 174 6.02 -15.50 2.02
CA ASP A 174 7.29 -16.21 1.88
C ASP A 174 7.56 -17.15 3.07
N ASP A 175 8.57 -18.00 2.94
CA ASP A 175 8.89 -19.01 3.97
C ASP A 175 9.35 -18.39 5.30
N ILE A 176 9.99 -17.22 5.25
CA ILE A 176 10.53 -16.54 6.44
C ILE A 176 9.37 -15.94 7.25
N ASP A 177 8.51 -15.18 6.58
CA ASP A 177 7.36 -14.56 7.22
C ASP A 177 6.31 -15.58 7.61
N MET A 178 6.13 -16.66 6.86
CA MET A 178 5.27 -17.77 7.26
C MET A 178 5.75 -18.41 8.57
N LYS A 179 7.06 -18.58 8.74
CA LYS A 179 7.61 -19.12 9.98
C LYS A 179 7.40 -18.15 11.15
N ARG A 180 7.62 -16.84 10.92
CA ARG A 180 7.36 -15.80 11.92
C ARG A 180 5.88 -15.79 12.31
N PHE A 181 4.99 -15.74 11.33
CA PHE A 181 3.55 -15.74 11.54
C PHE A 181 3.07 -16.95 12.35
N ARG A 182 3.56 -18.15 12.03
CA ARG A 182 3.25 -19.37 12.82
C ARG A 182 3.71 -19.28 14.28
N ASN A 183 4.84 -18.66 14.55
CA ASN A 183 5.34 -18.46 15.89
C ASN A 183 4.47 -17.47 16.66
N ASP A 184 4.12 -16.35 16.04
CA ASP A 184 3.26 -15.33 16.65
C ASP A 184 1.86 -15.88 16.93
N VAL A 185 1.30 -16.67 15.99
CA VAL A 185 0.03 -17.36 16.20
C VAL A 185 0.09 -18.31 17.39
N LYS A 186 1.18 -19.07 17.56
CA LYS A 186 1.35 -19.98 18.70
C LYS A 186 1.49 -19.28 20.03
N GLU A 187 2.04 -18.08 20.03
CA GLU A 187 2.14 -17.26 21.26
C GLU A 187 0.75 -16.87 21.80
N TYR A 188 -0.17 -16.50 20.91
CA TYR A 188 -1.53 -16.06 21.28
C TYR A 188 -2.56 -17.19 21.31
N CYS A 189 -2.36 -18.22 20.52
CA CYS A 189 -3.24 -19.38 20.43
C CYS A 189 -2.42 -20.68 20.51
N PRO A 190 -1.85 -21.00 21.69
CA PRO A 190 -0.95 -22.14 21.85
C PRO A 190 -1.62 -23.49 21.52
N ASP A 191 -2.93 -23.58 21.69
CA ASP A 191 -3.72 -24.79 21.43
C ASP A 191 -4.10 -24.98 19.96
N LEU A 192 -3.79 -23.99 19.08
CA LEU A 192 -4.05 -24.12 17.65
C LEU A 192 -3.03 -25.08 17.01
N ASP A 193 -3.52 -26.25 16.60
CA ASP A 193 -2.70 -27.20 15.85
C ASP A 193 -2.58 -26.74 14.38
N ILE A 194 -1.39 -26.28 14.00
CA ILE A 194 -1.10 -25.79 12.67
C ILE A 194 -0.49 -26.93 11.84
N PRO A 195 -1.19 -27.45 10.81
CA PRO A 195 -0.66 -28.49 9.95
C PRO A 195 0.68 -28.10 9.29
N GLU A 196 1.57 -29.06 9.07
CA GLU A 196 2.88 -28.82 8.49
C GLU A 196 2.81 -28.14 7.12
N GLY A 197 1.81 -28.49 6.28
CA GLY A 197 1.58 -27.91 4.96
C GLY A 197 0.58 -26.74 4.93
N ALA A 198 0.19 -26.18 6.09
CA ALA A 198 -0.75 -25.05 6.11
C ALA A 198 -0.14 -23.81 5.45
N ASN A 199 -0.89 -23.19 4.54
CA ASN A 199 -0.54 -21.92 3.92
C ASN A 199 -1.03 -20.73 4.77
N PHE A 200 -0.71 -19.50 4.33
CA PHE A 200 -1.13 -18.27 4.99
C PHE A 200 -2.64 -18.20 5.21
N ASP A 201 -3.45 -18.54 4.20
CA ASP A 201 -4.92 -18.46 4.28
C ASP A 201 -5.47 -19.37 5.36
N TRP A 202 -4.93 -20.60 5.42
CA TRP A 202 -5.34 -21.55 6.44
C TRP A 202 -4.99 -21.02 7.83
N VAL A 203 -3.76 -20.54 8.03
CA VAL A 203 -3.28 -20.02 9.31
C VAL A 203 -4.07 -18.80 9.73
N ALA A 204 -4.22 -17.80 8.86
CA ALA A 204 -4.93 -16.56 9.15
C ALA A 204 -6.40 -16.84 9.52
N LYS A 205 -7.10 -17.65 8.73
CA LYS A 205 -8.51 -18.01 8.99
C LYS A 205 -8.70 -18.71 10.34
N ASN A 206 -7.86 -19.69 10.65
CA ASN A 206 -8.01 -20.44 11.87
C ASN A 206 -7.52 -19.66 13.10
N PHE A 207 -6.51 -18.80 12.92
CA PHE A 207 -6.06 -17.89 13.96
C PHE A 207 -7.12 -16.86 14.32
N LYS A 208 -7.78 -16.25 13.33
CA LYS A 208 -8.88 -15.32 13.54
C LYS A 208 -9.99 -15.94 14.39
N ALA A 209 -10.43 -17.15 14.01
CA ALA A 209 -11.46 -17.87 14.76
C ALA A 209 -11.01 -18.23 16.21
N CYS A 210 -9.71 -18.54 16.40
CA CYS A 210 -9.14 -18.78 17.71
C CYS A 210 -9.10 -17.52 18.58
N LEU A 211 -8.68 -16.38 17.99
CA LEU A 211 -8.66 -15.09 18.68
C LEU A 211 -10.05 -14.58 19.05
N GLU A 212 -11.02 -14.69 18.17
CA GLU A 212 -12.41 -14.32 18.45
C GLU A 212 -12.93 -15.10 19.68
N LYS A 213 -12.69 -16.41 19.72
CA LYS A 213 -13.05 -17.24 20.86
C LYS A 213 -12.32 -16.83 22.13
N TRP A 214 -11.04 -16.51 22.03
CA TRP A 214 -10.24 -16.09 23.18
C TRP A 214 -10.68 -14.71 23.71
N ILE A 215 -11.03 -13.77 22.83
CA ILE A 215 -11.62 -12.47 23.18
C ILE A 215 -12.94 -12.68 23.92
N ASP A 216 -13.82 -13.52 23.42
CA ASP A 216 -15.12 -13.78 24.04
C ASP A 216 -14.98 -14.41 25.45
N GLN A 217 -14.02 -15.30 25.63
CA GLN A 217 -13.76 -15.94 26.93
C GLN A 217 -13.11 -15.00 27.97
N ASN A 218 -12.48 -13.91 27.52
CA ASN A 218 -11.76 -12.97 28.36
C ASN A 218 -12.36 -11.55 28.34
N ARG A 219 -13.62 -11.42 27.99
CA ARG A 219 -14.31 -10.13 27.80
C ARG A 219 -14.28 -9.23 29.02
N ASP A 220 -14.34 -9.82 30.23
CA ASP A 220 -14.37 -9.07 31.49
C ASP A 220 -13.02 -8.44 31.88
N VAL A 221 -11.92 -8.82 31.22
CA VAL A 221 -10.57 -8.33 31.50
C VAL A 221 -10.21 -7.16 30.57
N ARG A 222 -11.12 -6.71 29.65
CA ARG A 222 -10.68 -6.05 28.42
C ARG A 222 -11.54 -4.91 27.88
N GLU A 223 -12.03 -4.05 28.74
CA GLU A 223 -12.40 -2.73 28.25
C GLU A 223 -11.13 -2.06 27.67
N GLY A 224 -10.99 -2.05 26.35
CA GLY A 224 -9.90 -1.39 25.63
C GLY A 224 -8.96 -2.28 24.81
N SER A 225 -9.14 -3.62 24.79
CA SER A 225 -8.31 -4.48 23.93
C SER A 225 -8.96 -4.66 22.55
N TYR A 226 -8.23 -4.31 21.50
CA TYR A 226 -8.64 -4.51 20.11
C TYR A 226 -7.77 -5.58 19.47
N CYS A 227 -8.39 -6.51 18.76
CA CYS A 227 -7.68 -7.45 17.90
C CYS A 227 -8.25 -7.37 16.48
N ASN A 228 -7.45 -6.94 15.56
CA ASN A 228 -7.78 -6.89 14.15
C ASN A 228 -6.81 -7.78 13.39
N ILE A 229 -7.34 -8.79 12.71
CA ILE A 229 -6.62 -9.54 11.69
C ILE A 229 -7.26 -9.16 10.38
N TYR A 230 -6.50 -8.54 9.51
CA TYR A 230 -6.91 -8.23 8.17
C TYR A 230 -6.26 -9.23 7.23
N GLU A 231 -7.07 -10.07 6.62
CA GLU A 231 -6.66 -10.89 5.50
C GLU A 231 -6.75 -10.04 4.24
N PHE A 232 -5.67 -9.98 3.51
CA PHE A 232 -5.67 -9.45 2.16
C PHE A 232 -6.16 -10.59 1.23
N ILE A 233 -7.32 -10.42 0.63
CA ILE A 233 -7.90 -11.38 -0.31
C ILE A 233 -7.68 -10.89 -1.74
#